data_4d80bf9c26c12ead2f916dfce6555035
#
_entry.id   4d80bf9c26c12ead2f916dfce6555035
#
_cell.length_a   1.000
_cell.length_b   1.000
_cell.length_c   1.000
_cell.angle_alpha   90.00
_cell.angle_beta   90.00
_cell.angle_gamma   90.00
#
_symmetry.space_group_name_H-M   'P 1'
#
loop_
_entity.id
_entity.type
_entity.pdbx_description
1 polymer ?
#
loop_
_entity_poly.entity_id
_entity_poly.type
_entity_poly.pdbx_seq_one_letter_code
_entity_poly.pdbx_strand_id
1 'polypeptide(L)'
;MLLIPILKVRHRIALAAIVLGLAATGAQAAEVKKSPSPFQGFSSDNGKPVDVTSEALEVHQEEQMALFTGNVVATQGESTLCSPKLTVYYDNAGGQQPADVAAQSGAIKKLEATGGVIVTARDQVATGKTGVFDMGTNTATLSEDVVLTQGKSVIKGDRLIADLKTGIVRVEGSKGVSSIFQKTAQAGAPTALSCSSLTKGSTP
;
A
#
# COMPACT_ATOMS: atom_id res chain seq x y z
N MET A 1 45.35 68.26 -5.39
CA MET A 1 46.76 68.68 -5.41
C MET A 1 47.61 67.48 -5.07
N LEU A 2 48.49 67.15 -5.96
CA LEU A 2 49.67 66.27 -6.00
C LEU A 2 49.39 64.79 -5.94
N LEU A 3 49.52 64.14 -7.06
CA LEU A 3 50.68 63.65 -7.85
C LEU A 3 51.33 62.37 -7.32
N ILE A 4 51.20 61.37 -8.15
CA ILE A 4 51.83 60.11 -8.56
C ILE A 4 53.38 60.13 -8.30
N PRO A 5 54.15 59.01 -8.15
CA PRO A 5 54.31 58.01 -9.21
C PRO A 5 54.62 56.57 -8.80
N ILE A 6 54.22 55.68 -9.65
CA ILE A 6 54.92 54.57 -10.34
C ILE A 6 56.20 54.04 -9.73
N LEU A 7 56.25 52.75 -9.44
CA LEU A 7 57.42 51.94 -9.77
C LEU A 7 57.10 50.47 -10.07
N LYS A 8 57.43 50.05 -11.30
CA LYS A 8 57.47 48.70 -11.81
C LYS A 8 58.59 47.90 -11.11
N VAL A 9 58.32 46.70 -10.68
CA VAL A 9 59.29 45.61 -10.64
C VAL A 9 58.72 44.33 -11.13
N ARG A 10 59.26 43.84 -12.21
CA ARG A 10 59.05 42.54 -12.86
C ARG A 10 59.88 41.53 -12.10
N HIS A 11 59.25 40.43 -11.58
CA HIS A 11 59.96 39.19 -11.36
C HIS A 11 59.10 38.02 -11.84
N ARG A 12 59.64 37.36 -12.84
CA ARG A 12 59.23 36.08 -13.37
C ARG A 12 59.69 35.00 -12.38
N ILE A 13 58.78 34.24 -11.80
CA ILE A 13 59.09 32.93 -11.26
C ILE A 13 57.96 32.03 -11.67
N ALA A 14 58.29 31.08 -12.56
CA ALA A 14 57.44 29.96 -12.93
C ALA A 14 57.43 28.97 -11.78
N LEU A 15 56.26 28.62 -11.26
CA LEU A 15 56.08 27.49 -10.38
C LEU A 15 54.87 26.71 -10.86
N ALA A 16 55.15 25.53 -11.36
CA ALA A 16 54.19 24.53 -11.76
C ALA A 16 53.35 24.08 -10.54
N ALA A 17 52.10 24.45 -10.48
CA ALA A 17 51.15 23.87 -9.52
C ALA A 17 50.50 22.64 -10.14
N ILE A 18 50.89 21.49 -9.68
CA ILE A 18 50.24 20.20 -9.91
C ILE A 18 48.87 20.30 -9.25
N VAL A 19 47.81 20.40 -10.06
CA VAL A 19 46.43 20.25 -9.60
C VAL A 19 46.17 18.79 -9.42
N LEU A 20 46.23 18.29 -8.20
CA LEU A 20 45.83 16.96 -7.81
C LEU A 20 44.30 16.96 -7.81
N GLY A 21 43.67 16.50 -8.91
CA GLY A 21 42.22 16.34 -9.05
C GLY A 21 41.75 15.24 -8.11
N LEU A 22 41.13 15.65 -6.99
CA LEU A 22 40.40 14.73 -6.11
C LEU A 22 39.08 14.38 -6.83
N ALA A 23 39.06 13.25 -7.54
CA ALA A 23 37.84 12.67 -8.08
C ALA A 23 36.98 12.21 -6.88
N ALA A 24 36.04 13.06 -6.44
CA ALA A 24 34.98 12.67 -5.54
C ALA A 24 34.05 11.69 -6.31
N THR A 25 34.31 10.42 -6.19
CA THR A 25 33.34 9.37 -6.59
C THR A 25 32.15 9.50 -5.64
N GLY A 26 31.13 10.23 -6.09
CA GLY A 26 29.83 10.25 -5.45
C GLY A 26 29.27 8.83 -5.41
N ALA A 27 29.30 8.20 -4.23
CA ALA A 27 28.53 6.99 -3.99
C ALA A 27 27.06 7.35 -4.15
N GLN A 28 26.48 7.05 -5.30
CA GLN A 28 25.04 7.07 -5.48
C GLN A 28 24.50 5.95 -4.61
N ALA A 29 23.96 6.31 -3.44
CA ALA A 29 23.13 5.40 -2.67
C ALA A 29 21.95 5.01 -3.58
N ALA A 30 21.93 3.76 -4.03
CA ALA A 30 20.79 3.21 -4.72
C ALA A 30 19.60 3.31 -3.77
N GLU A 31 18.65 4.21 -4.06
CA GLU A 31 17.36 4.22 -3.37
C GLU A 31 16.75 2.84 -3.56
N VAL A 32 16.70 2.07 -2.48
CA VAL A 32 15.93 0.84 -2.42
C VAL A 32 14.47 1.27 -2.59
N LYS A 33 13.95 1.14 -3.80
CA LYS A 33 12.52 1.32 -4.07
C LYS A 33 11.77 0.30 -3.23
N LYS A 34 11.27 0.77 -2.09
CA LYS A 34 10.44 0.00 -1.18
C LYS A 34 9.20 -0.42 -1.98
N SER A 35 9.05 -1.71 -2.25
CA SER A 35 7.83 -2.22 -2.92
C SER A 35 6.65 -1.91 -2.00
N PRO A 36 5.65 -1.14 -2.44
CA PRO A 36 4.51 -0.81 -1.61
C PRO A 36 3.73 -2.09 -1.29
N SER A 37 3.28 -2.21 -0.05
CA SER A 37 2.36 -3.28 0.38
C SER A 37 1.02 -3.17 -0.36
N PRO A 38 0.31 -4.29 -0.67
CA PRO A 38 -1.00 -4.25 -1.31
C PRO A 38 -2.05 -3.50 -0.50
N PHE A 39 -1.78 -3.27 0.78
CA PHE A 39 -2.69 -2.57 1.70
C PHE A 39 -2.48 -1.06 1.75
N GLN A 40 -1.36 -0.50 1.29
CA GLN A 40 -1.06 0.93 1.38
C GLN A 40 -2.07 1.82 0.63
N GLY A 41 -2.76 1.28 -0.37
CA GLY A 41 -3.83 1.99 -1.07
C GLY A 41 -5.00 2.34 -0.16
N PHE A 42 -5.27 1.56 0.88
CA PHE A 42 -6.37 1.77 1.83
C PHE A 42 -5.98 2.60 3.05
N SER A 43 -4.90 3.37 3.00
CA SER A 43 -4.55 4.29 4.09
C SER A 43 -5.40 5.56 4.06
N SER A 44 -5.76 6.08 5.23
CA SER A 44 -6.48 7.35 5.38
C SER A 44 -5.74 8.55 4.78
N ASP A 45 -4.40 8.47 4.69
CA ASP A 45 -3.53 9.57 4.26
C ASP A 45 -3.36 9.66 2.74
N ASN A 46 -3.93 8.72 1.96
CA ASN A 46 -3.69 8.71 0.52
C ASN A 46 -4.56 9.71 -0.28
N GLY A 47 -5.56 10.33 0.36
CA GLY A 47 -6.42 11.38 -0.20
C GLY A 47 -7.29 10.95 -1.39
N LYS A 48 -7.31 9.66 -1.73
CA LYS A 48 -8.13 9.12 -2.82
C LYS A 48 -9.45 8.60 -2.26
N PRO A 49 -10.58 8.80 -2.95
CA PRO A 49 -11.85 8.22 -2.54
C PRO A 49 -11.78 6.69 -2.57
N VAL A 50 -12.59 6.06 -1.74
CA VAL A 50 -12.88 4.63 -1.79
C VAL A 50 -14.13 4.45 -2.66
N ASP A 51 -14.01 3.73 -3.74
CA ASP A 51 -15.12 3.36 -4.61
C ASP A 51 -15.55 1.93 -4.26
N VAL A 52 -16.84 1.72 -3.97
CA VAL A 52 -17.39 0.41 -3.58
C VAL A 52 -18.52 0.03 -4.50
N THR A 53 -18.42 -1.15 -5.12
CA THR A 53 -19.47 -1.77 -5.94
C THR A 53 -19.93 -3.05 -5.27
N SER A 54 -21.24 -3.31 -5.26
CA SER A 54 -21.86 -4.51 -4.68
C SER A 54 -23.21 -4.78 -5.33
N GLU A 55 -23.81 -5.94 -5.04
CA GLU A 55 -25.18 -6.28 -5.48
C GLU A 55 -26.25 -5.62 -4.59
N ALA A 56 -25.96 -5.46 -3.29
CA ALA A 56 -26.87 -4.82 -2.36
C ALA A 56 -26.11 -3.95 -1.34
N LEU A 57 -26.80 -2.90 -0.88
CA LEU A 57 -26.33 -1.97 0.15
C LEU A 57 -27.45 -1.76 1.17
N GLU A 58 -27.12 -1.97 2.44
CA GLU A 58 -27.96 -1.59 3.59
C GLU A 58 -27.24 -0.50 4.39
N VAL A 59 -27.96 0.51 4.82
CA VAL A 59 -27.40 1.61 5.59
C VAL A 59 -28.07 1.70 6.95
N HIS A 60 -27.26 1.61 7.99
CA HIS A 60 -27.64 1.71 9.38
C HIS A 60 -27.14 3.03 9.97
N GLN A 61 -27.98 4.06 9.89
CA GLN A 61 -27.58 5.43 10.28
C GLN A 61 -27.29 5.57 11.78
N GLU A 62 -28.07 4.91 12.64
CA GLU A 62 -27.87 4.94 14.08
C GLU A 62 -26.54 4.30 14.50
N GLU A 63 -26.14 3.23 13.79
CA GLU A 63 -24.91 2.48 14.04
C GLU A 63 -23.71 3.03 13.27
N GLN A 64 -23.94 4.05 12.45
CA GLN A 64 -22.90 4.65 11.57
C GLN A 64 -22.19 3.60 10.74
N MET A 65 -22.94 2.69 10.12
CA MET A 65 -22.38 1.66 9.26
C MET A 65 -23.17 1.49 7.95
N ALA A 66 -22.45 1.05 6.93
CA ALA A 66 -23.01 0.62 5.65
C ALA A 66 -22.56 -0.82 5.39
N LEU A 67 -23.51 -1.67 5.05
CA LEU A 67 -23.31 -3.08 4.78
C LEU A 67 -23.49 -3.35 3.28
N PHE A 68 -22.39 -3.72 2.62
CA PHE A 68 -22.35 -4.13 1.23
C PHE A 68 -22.34 -5.64 1.15
N THR A 69 -23.19 -6.21 0.30
CA THR A 69 -23.30 -7.67 0.11
C THR A 69 -23.37 -8.03 -1.37
N GLY A 70 -22.83 -9.20 -1.70
CA GLY A 70 -22.79 -9.76 -3.06
C GLY A 70 -21.70 -9.13 -3.93
N ASN A 71 -20.71 -9.94 -4.29
CA ASN A 71 -19.61 -9.56 -5.20
C ASN A 71 -19.01 -8.17 -4.92
N VAL A 72 -18.72 -7.88 -3.64
CA VAL A 72 -18.24 -6.56 -3.24
C VAL A 72 -16.84 -6.33 -3.77
N VAL A 73 -16.64 -5.21 -4.43
CA VAL A 73 -15.37 -4.71 -4.92
C VAL A 73 -15.17 -3.30 -4.38
N ALA A 74 -14.16 -3.11 -3.52
CA ALA A 74 -13.75 -1.80 -3.04
C ALA A 74 -12.40 -1.44 -3.65
N THR A 75 -12.30 -0.26 -4.26
CA THR A 75 -11.08 0.21 -4.93
C THR A 75 -10.65 1.54 -4.34
N GLN A 76 -9.38 1.65 -4.01
CA GLN A 76 -8.75 2.92 -3.61
C GLN A 76 -7.37 3.03 -4.25
N GLY A 77 -7.24 3.93 -5.22
CA GLY A 77 -6.00 4.10 -5.96
C GLY A 77 -5.64 2.86 -6.79
N GLU A 78 -4.53 2.20 -6.46
CA GLU A 78 -4.07 0.99 -7.14
C GLU A 78 -4.41 -0.29 -6.35
N SER A 79 -5.07 -0.16 -5.20
CA SER A 79 -5.48 -1.29 -4.36
C SER A 79 -6.94 -1.62 -4.59
N THR A 80 -7.22 -2.90 -4.69
CA THR A 80 -8.58 -3.44 -4.83
C THR A 80 -8.78 -4.53 -3.78
N LEU A 81 -9.90 -4.45 -3.07
CA LEU A 81 -10.38 -5.46 -2.14
C LEU A 81 -11.63 -6.11 -2.71
N CYS A 82 -11.68 -7.44 -2.72
CA CYS A 82 -12.83 -8.22 -3.10
C CYS A 82 -13.29 -9.08 -1.94
N SER A 83 -14.59 -9.13 -1.69
CA SER A 83 -15.20 -10.00 -0.68
C SER A 83 -16.68 -10.22 -0.97
N PRO A 84 -17.33 -11.27 -0.45
CA PRO A 84 -18.78 -11.42 -0.54
C PRO A 84 -19.55 -10.43 0.32
N LYS A 85 -18.92 -9.94 1.41
CA LYS A 85 -19.54 -9.01 2.38
C LYS A 85 -18.50 -8.04 2.90
N LEU A 86 -18.86 -6.74 2.89
CA LEU A 86 -18.05 -5.65 3.42
C LEU A 86 -18.92 -4.74 4.31
N THR A 87 -18.50 -4.55 5.55
CA THR A 87 -19.09 -3.55 6.45
C THR A 87 -18.16 -2.35 6.54
N VAL A 88 -18.68 -1.17 6.30
CA VAL A 88 -17.97 0.11 6.39
C VAL A 88 -18.50 0.87 7.60
N TYR A 89 -17.64 1.14 8.58
CA TYR A 89 -17.94 2.02 9.71
C TYR A 89 -17.40 3.41 9.43
N TYR A 90 -18.23 4.43 9.65
CA TYR A 90 -17.90 5.81 9.32
C TYR A 90 -18.24 6.78 10.45
N ASP A 91 -17.72 8.00 10.35
CA ASP A 91 -18.07 9.09 11.27
C ASP A 91 -19.08 10.03 10.62
N ASN A 92 -20.18 10.30 11.32
CA ASN A 92 -21.19 11.27 10.90
C ASN A 92 -20.79 12.73 11.26
N ALA A 93 -19.54 13.10 11.04
CA ALA A 93 -19.10 14.48 11.23
C ALA A 93 -19.68 15.39 10.13
N GLY A 94 -21.01 15.68 10.18
CA GLY A 94 -21.59 16.67 9.29
C GLY A 94 -22.91 16.35 8.61
N GLY A 95 -23.63 15.27 8.99
CA GLY A 95 -24.99 15.01 8.47
C GLY A 95 -25.06 14.62 6.98
N GLN A 96 -23.97 14.10 6.43
CA GLN A 96 -23.88 13.67 5.03
C GLN A 96 -24.48 12.28 4.84
N GLN A 97 -25.06 12.03 3.67
CA GLN A 97 -25.61 10.73 3.31
C GLN A 97 -24.50 9.68 3.14
N PRO A 98 -24.78 8.38 3.42
CA PRO A 98 -23.81 7.30 3.34
C PRO A 98 -23.11 7.13 1.98
N ALA A 99 -23.78 7.49 0.89
CA ALA A 99 -23.19 7.51 -0.44
C ALA A 99 -22.05 8.54 -0.58
N ASP A 100 -22.15 9.68 0.16
CA ASP A 100 -21.13 10.71 0.17
C ASP A 100 -19.96 10.36 1.09
N VAL A 101 -20.19 9.50 2.10
CA VAL A 101 -19.17 9.02 3.04
C VAL A 101 -18.19 8.08 2.35
N ALA A 102 -18.66 7.23 1.44
CA ALA A 102 -17.78 6.37 0.65
C ALA A 102 -16.86 7.18 -0.28
N ALA A 103 -17.29 8.38 -0.69
CA ALA A 103 -16.49 9.29 -1.50
C ALA A 103 -15.44 10.08 -0.71
N GLN A 104 -15.54 10.11 0.64
CA GLN A 104 -14.63 10.86 1.52
C GLN A 104 -13.83 9.90 2.40
N SER A 105 -12.63 9.54 1.98
CA SER A 105 -11.75 8.61 2.72
C SER A 105 -11.47 9.01 4.18
N GLY A 106 -11.62 10.28 4.53
CA GLY A 106 -11.45 10.79 5.91
C GLY A 106 -12.58 10.47 6.87
N ALA A 107 -13.76 10.09 6.36
CA ALA A 107 -14.92 9.74 7.17
C ALA A 107 -14.97 8.23 7.54
N ILE A 108 -14.22 7.40 6.86
CA ILE A 108 -14.19 5.95 7.10
C ILE A 108 -13.28 5.67 8.29
N LYS A 109 -13.82 4.98 9.31
CA LYS A 109 -13.09 4.53 10.49
C LYS A 109 -12.51 3.13 10.31
N LYS A 110 -13.34 2.22 9.83
CA LYS A 110 -13.00 0.80 9.72
C LYS A 110 -13.75 0.13 8.57
N LEU A 111 -13.08 -0.80 7.93
CA LEU A 111 -13.67 -1.73 6.97
C LEU A 111 -13.54 -3.17 7.52
N GLU A 112 -14.61 -3.93 7.47
CA GLU A 112 -14.61 -5.36 7.83
C GLU A 112 -15.12 -6.18 6.65
N ALA A 113 -14.24 -7.00 6.08
CA ALA A 113 -14.54 -7.90 4.97
C ALA A 113 -14.62 -9.35 5.46
N THR A 114 -15.63 -10.09 5.03
CA THR A 114 -15.84 -11.48 5.45
C THR A 114 -16.30 -12.38 4.30
N GLY A 115 -16.08 -13.71 4.45
CA GLY A 115 -16.49 -14.72 3.49
C GLY A 115 -15.44 -15.04 2.42
N GLY A 116 -14.21 -14.70 2.67
CA GLY A 116 -13.09 -14.77 1.73
C GLY A 116 -12.74 -13.39 1.22
N VAL A 117 -11.51 -12.98 1.48
CA VAL A 117 -10.99 -11.64 1.17
C VAL A 117 -9.81 -11.77 0.24
N ILE A 118 -9.82 -11.01 -0.84
CA ILE A 118 -8.69 -10.87 -1.75
C ILE A 118 -8.34 -9.39 -1.81
N VAL A 119 -7.08 -9.06 -1.52
CA VAL A 119 -6.53 -7.70 -1.66
C VAL A 119 -5.43 -7.74 -2.70
N THR A 120 -5.55 -6.90 -3.71
CA THR A 120 -4.59 -6.81 -4.79
C THR A 120 -4.04 -5.38 -4.92
N ALA A 121 -2.76 -5.25 -5.18
CA ALA A 121 -2.15 -4.01 -5.64
C ALA A 121 -0.91 -4.32 -6.47
N ARG A 122 -0.90 -3.86 -7.71
CA ARG A 122 0.21 -4.09 -8.67
C ARG A 122 0.52 -5.59 -8.83
N ASP A 123 1.68 -6.02 -8.34
CA ASP A 123 2.21 -7.39 -8.43
C ASP A 123 2.03 -8.22 -7.14
N GLN A 124 1.25 -7.68 -6.20
CA GLN A 124 1.01 -8.30 -4.89
C GLN A 124 -0.46 -8.69 -4.73
N VAL A 125 -0.67 -9.87 -4.16
CA VAL A 125 -1.99 -10.40 -3.81
C VAL A 125 -1.92 -10.96 -2.40
N ALA A 126 -2.83 -10.53 -1.55
CA ALA A 126 -3.04 -11.12 -0.23
C ALA A 126 -4.45 -11.68 -0.11
N THR A 127 -4.58 -12.88 0.44
CA THR A 127 -5.87 -13.53 0.67
C THR A 127 -6.03 -13.95 2.12
N GLY A 128 -7.27 -14.08 2.58
CA GLY A 128 -7.64 -14.59 3.90
C GLY A 128 -9.14 -14.82 3.96
N LYS A 129 -9.68 -15.40 5.03
CA LYS A 129 -11.14 -15.54 5.20
C LYS A 129 -11.79 -14.25 5.68
N THR A 130 -11.09 -13.50 6.51
CA THR A 130 -11.58 -12.23 7.06
C THR A 130 -10.50 -11.15 6.92
N GLY A 131 -10.94 -9.91 6.78
CA GLY A 131 -10.07 -8.74 6.70
C GLY A 131 -10.65 -7.59 7.52
N VAL A 132 -9.80 -6.94 8.30
CA VAL A 132 -10.12 -5.73 9.07
C VAL A 132 -9.11 -4.66 8.69
N PHE A 133 -9.62 -3.51 8.24
CA PHE A 133 -8.84 -2.33 7.91
C PHE A 133 -9.24 -1.22 8.89
N ASP A 134 -8.38 -0.89 9.80
CA ASP A 134 -8.59 0.16 10.81
C ASP A 134 -7.84 1.42 10.38
N MET A 135 -8.59 2.45 10.02
CA MET A 135 -8.04 3.71 9.53
C MET A 135 -7.50 4.58 10.68
N GLY A 136 -8.02 4.40 11.90
CA GLY A 136 -7.54 5.12 13.08
C GLY A 136 -6.14 4.68 13.50
N THR A 137 -5.90 3.37 13.49
CA THR A 137 -4.58 2.78 13.79
C THR A 137 -3.70 2.63 12.56
N ASN A 138 -4.23 2.85 11.37
CA ASN A 138 -3.58 2.60 10.08
C ASN A 138 -3.07 1.16 9.94
N THR A 139 -3.90 0.20 10.31
CA THR A 139 -3.56 -1.22 10.32
C THR A 139 -4.55 -2.03 9.49
N ALA A 140 -4.04 -2.90 8.62
CA ALA A 140 -4.83 -3.93 7.96
C ALA A 140 -4.47 -5.30 8.54
N THR A 141 -5.47 -6.09 8.90
CA THR A 141 -5.30 -7.45 9.39
C THR A 141 -6.10 -8.41 8.50
N LEU A 142 -5.44 -9.40 7.93
CA LEU A 142 -6.11 -10.57 7.35
C LEU A 142 -5.95 -11.74 8.31
N SER A 143 -6.98 -12.58 8.43
CA SER A 143 -6.97 -13.73 9.31
C SER A 143 -7.56 -14.95 8.60
N GLU A 144 -7.11 -16.13 9.05
CA GLU A 144 -7.48 -17.45 8.58
C GLU A 144 -7.06 -17.76 7.14
N ASP A 145 -6.26 -18.79 6.98
CA ASP A 145 -5.75 -19.26 5.68
C ASP A 145 -5.06 -18.16 4.86
N VAL A 146 -4.22 -17.38 5.52
CA VAL A 146 -3.58 -16.23 4.89
C VAL A 146 -2.51 -16.67 3.89
N VAL A 147 -2.58 -16.11 2.68
CA VAL A 147 -1.55 -16.26 1.65
C VAL A 147 -1.19 -14.87 1.11
N LEU A 148 0.09 -14.52 1.19
CA LEU A 148 0.65 -13.33 0.55
C LEU A 148 1.52 -13.78 -0.63
N THR A 149 1.18 -13.31 -1.82
CA THR A 149 1.94 -13.55 -3.05
C THR A 149 2.55 -12.24 -3.53
N GLN A 150 3.82 -12.25 -3.83
CA GLN A 150 4.54 -11.13 -4.45
C GLN A 150 5.42 -11.67 -5.60
N GLY A 151 5.04 -11.38 -6.82
CA GLY A 151 5.66 -11.98 -7.98
C GLY A 151 5.58 -13.52 -7.92
N LYS A 152 6.73 -14.19 -7.78
CA LYS A 152 6.79 -15.66 -7.62
C LYS A 152 7.02 -16.12 -6.16
N SER A 153 7.12 -15.18 -5.23
CA SER A 153 7.26 -15.49 -3.81
C SER A 153 5.90 -15.67 -3.16
N VAL A 154 5.77 -16.70 -2.34
CA VAL A 154 4.53 -17.03 -1.63
C VAL A 154 4.85 -17.19 -0.16
N ILE A 155 4.10 -16.52 0.69
CA ILE A 155 4.17 -16.61 2.16
C ILE A 155 2.79 -17.06 2.67
N LYS A 156 2.76 -18.05 3.53
CA LYS A 156 1.54 -18.58 4.14
C LYS A 156 1.61 -18.51 5.65
N GLY A 157 0.49 -18.18 6.28
CA GLY A 157 0.32 -18.11 7.72
C GLY A 157 -1.14 -18.07 8.13
N ASP A 158 -1.41 -17.87 9.42
CA ASP A 158 -2.77 -17.79 9.96
C ASP A 158 -3.26 -16.34 10.04
N ARG A 159 -2.33 -15.40 10.20
CA ARG A 159 -2.62 -13.97 10.33
C ARG A 159 -1.57 -13.15 9.60
N LEU A 160 -2.03 -12.10 8.95
CA LEU A 160 -1.19 -11.06 8.36
C LEU A 160 -1.60 -9.72 8.95
N ILE A 161 -0.62 -8.95 9.41
CA ILE A 161 -0.79 -7.60 9.92
C ILE A 161 0.07 -6.67 9.07
N ALA A 162 -0.56 -5.68 8.47
CA ALA A 162 0.11 -4.67 7.65
C ALA A 162 -0.09 -3.27 8.24
N ASP A 163 0.98 -2.52 8.36
CA ASP A 163 0.93 -1.09 8.63
C ASP A 163 0.71 -0.34 7.31
N LEU A 164 -0.41 0.38 7.23
CA LEU A 164 -0.86 1.05 6.00
C LEU A 164 0.02 2.27 5.64
N LYS A 165 0.69 2.89 6.62
CA LYS A 165 1.58 4.05 6.42
C LYS A 165 2.98 3.60 6.00
N THR A 166 3.55 2.69 6.74
CA THR A 166 4.94 2.25 6.50
C THR A 166 5.07 1.16 5.46
N GLY A 167 3.96 0.42 5.18
CA GLY A 167 3.93 -0.74 4.30
C GLY A 167 4.63 -1.97 4.88
N ILE A 168 4.94 -1.96 6.19
CA ILE A 168 5.52 -3.12 6.86
C ILE A 168 4.44 -4.18 7.00
N VAL A 169 4.75 -5.40 6.56
CA VAL A 169 3.87 -6.56 6.67
C VAL A 169 4.50 -7.60 7.57
N ARG A 170 3.73 -8.08 8.54
CA ARG A 170 4.07 -9.20 9.42
C ARG A 170 3.11 -10.35 9.17
N VAL A 171 3.63 -11.54 8.99
CA VAL A 171 2.83 -12.77 8.88
C VAL A 171 3.11 -13.64 10.10
N GLU A 172 2.05 -14.15 10.72
CA GLU A 172 2.09 -15.01 11.90
C GLU A 172 1.37 -16.32 11.58
N GLY A 173 1.85 -17.42 12.18
CA GLY A 173 1.23 -18.73 12.02
C GLY A 173 1.38 -19.55 13.29
N SER A 174 0.31 -20.14 13.79
CA SER A 174 0.28 -21.00 14.98
C SER A 174 1.15 -22.26 14.82
N LYS A 175 1.31 -22.73 13.59
CA LYS A 175 2.18 -23.86 13.20
C LYS A 175 3.46 -23.38 12.48
N GLY A 176 3.78 -22.09 12.58
CA GLY A 176 4.87 -21.44 11.86
C GLY A 176 4.42 -20.79 10.56
N VAL A 177 5.32 -20.02 9.97
CA VAL A 177 5.14 -19.35 8.67
C VAL A 177 5.90 -20.11 7.59
N SER A 178 5.23 -20.49 6.53
CA SER A 178 5.88 -21.10 5.35
C SER A 178 6.14 -20.03 4.28
N SER A 179 7.35 -19.99 3.75
CA SER A 179 7.71 -19.07 2.68
C SER A 179 8.47 -19.76 1.58
N ILE A 180 8.11 -19.46 0.32
CA ILE A 180 8.80 -19.94 -0.88
C ILE A 180 9.27 -18.71 -1.62
N PHE A 181 10.58 -18.56 -1.76
CA PHE A 181 11.21 -17.49 -2.53
C PHE A 181 11.82 -18.07 -3.79
N GLN A 182 11.33 -17.64 -4.95
CA GLN A 182 11.90 -18.04 -6.23
C GLN A 182 12.71 -16.88 -6.82
N LYS A 183 13.99 -17.12 -7.08
CA LYS A 183 14.86 -16.15 -7.76
C LYS A 183 14.46 -16.13 -9.23
N THR A 184 13.92 -15.03 -9.71
CA THR A 184 13.51 -14.88 -11.11
C THR A 184 14.56 -14.20 -11.95
N ALA A 185 14.83 -14.84 -13.08
CA ALA A 185 15.30 -14.17 -14.28
C ALA A 185 14.11 -14.04 -15.26
N GLN A 186 13.04 -13.36 -14.96
CA GLN A 186 12.01 -12.90 -15.90
C GLN A 186 10.65 -12.75 -15.23
N ALA A 187 10.11 -11.56 -15.27
CA ALA A 187 8.80 -11.24 -14.77
C ALA A 187 7.73 -11.87 -15.65
N GLY A 188 7.12 -12.96 -15.17
CA GLY A 188 5.80 -13.37 -15.63
C GLY A 188 4.80 -12.76 -14.65
N ALA A 189 3.85 -11.97 -15.13
CA ALA A 189 2.79 -11.43 -14.31
C ALA A 189 2.10 -12.57 -13.53
N PRO A 190 1.83 -12.40 -12.21
CA PRO A 190 1.03 -13.36 -11.47
C PRO A 190 -0.31 -13.47 -12.16
N THR A 191 -0.81 -14.70 -12.31
CA THR A 191 -2.18 -14.92 -12.77
C THR A 191 -3.07 -14.19 -11.78
N ALA A 192 -3.65 -13.07 -12.21
CA ALA A 192 -4.51 -12.24 -11.38
C ALA A 192 -5.64 -13.10 -10.85
N LEU A 193 -5.65 -13.36 -9.53
CA LEU A 193 -6.85 -13.81 -8.85
C LEU A 193 -7.85 -12.66 -9.01
N SER A 194 -8.75 -12.81 -9.95
CA SER A 194 -9.80 -11.85 -10.23
C SER A 194 -10.89 -12.02 -9.17
N CYS A 195 -11.63 -10.95 -8.85
CA CYS A 195 -12.79 -10.99 -7.97
C CYS A 195 -13.80 -12.08 -8.35
N SER A 196 -13.84 -12.47 -9.63
CA SER A 196 -14.67 -13.57 -10.14
C SER A 196 -14.29 -14.97 -9.60
N SER A 197 -13.16 -15.14 -8.96
CA SER A 197 -12.77 -16.42 -8.34
C SER A 197 -13.53 -16.72 -7.04
N LEU A 198 -14.15 -15.72 -6.40
CA LEU A 198 -14.95 -15.89 -5.18
C LEU A 198 -16.32 -16.50 -5.45
N THR A 199 -16.84 -16.38 -6.67
CA THR A 199 -18.18 -16.86 -7.02
C THR A 199 -18.23 -18.34 -7.36
N LYS A 200 -17.10 -19.03 -7.55
CA LYS A 200 -17.04 -20.43 -8.03
C LYS A 200 -17.06 -21.48 -6.91
N GLY A 201 -17.17 -21.09 -5.65
CA GLY A 201 -17.12 -21.96 -4.47
C GLY A 201 -18.47 -22.23 -3.78
N SER A 202 -19.59 -21.74 -4.29
CA SER A 202 -20.93 -21.93 -3.70
C SER A 202 -21.84 -22.65 -4.68
N THR A 203 -21.68 -23.96 -4.78
CA THR A 203 -22.78 -24.83 -5.23
C THR A 203 -23.01 -25.90 -4.18
N PRO A 204 -24.23 -26.06 -3.66
CA PRO A 204 -24.60 -27.02 -2.64
C PRO A 204 -24.40 -28.46 -3.10
#